data_d0133ad1894355613aaf753f61ec4308
#
_entry.id   d0133ad1894355613aaf753f61ec4308
#
_cell.length_a   1.000
_cell.length_b   1.000
_cell.length_c   1.000
_cell.angle_alpha   90.00
_cell.angle_beta   90.00
_cell.angle_gamma   90.00
#
_symmetry.space_group_name_H-M   'P 1'
#
loop_
_entity.id
_entity.type
_entity.pdbx_description
1 polymer ?
#
loop_
_entity_poly.entity_id
_entity_poly.type
_entity_poly.pdbx_seq_one_letter_code
_entity_poly.pdbx_strand_id
1 'polypeptide(L)'
;LAGRAELWAPEEAARRWLRALSLVRPGRPGLVVGTIPEALGQMLVRWSPTDYAERLLDEREALGFFPACTMVALDGPAAQVRQVADQAVREGGAQLVGTVAVPATREGEENQVRTLVRAPLPDSAHMLASLADIRRSRSARKAPLVKMSVNPPELF
;
A
#
# COMPACT_ATOMS: atom_id res chain seq x y z
N LEU A 1 -4.47 -15.65 -6.36
CA LEU A 1 -4.43 -14.55 -5.37
C LEU A 1 -3.01 -14.04 -5.15
N ALA A 2 -2.03 -14.93 -4.88
CA ALA A 2 -0.63 -14.53 -4.64
C ALA A 2 0.08 -13.91 -5.87
N GLY A 3 -0.50 -13.98 -7.06
CA GLY A 3 0.04 -13.37 -8.28
C GLY A 3 -0.55 -11.99 -8.60
N ARG A 4 -1.33 -11.39 -7.70
CA ARG A 4 -1.83 -10.02 -7.87
C ARG A 4 -0.76 -9.01 -7.51
N ALA A 5 -0.75 -7.89 -8.24
CA ALA A 5 0.16 -6.77 -7.98
C ALA A 5 -0.18 -5.95 -6.72
N GLU A 6 -1.20 -6.35 -5.98
CA GLU A 6 -1.63 -5.71 -4.73
C GLU A 6 -0.65 -6.03 -3.60
N LEU A 7 -0.31 -5.02 -2.81
CA LEU A 7 0.64 -5.16 -1.70
C LEU A 7 0.23 -6.25 -0.68
N TRP A 8 -1.07 -6.46 -0.49
CA TRP A 8 -1.64 -7.42 0.49
C TRP A 8 -1.87 -8.83 -0.08
N ALA A 9 -1.60 -9.06 -1.37
CA ALA A 9 -1.91 -10.33 -2.00
C ALA A 9 -1.21 -11.54 -1.36
N PRO A 10 0.06 -11.48 -0.92
CA PRO A 10 0.73 -12.60 -0.27
C PRO A 10 0.07 -13.00 1.05
N GLU A 11 -0.24 -12.03 1.91
CA GLU A 11 -0.88 -12.27 3.21
C GLU A 11 -2.31 -12.76 3.05
N GLU A 12 -3.05 -12.19 2.12
CA GLU A 12 -4.42 -12.61 1.84
C GLU A 12 -4.45 -14.05 1.29
N ALA A 13 -3.49 -14.41 0.42
CA ALA A 13 -3.33 -15.76 -0.05
C ALA A 13 -3.01 -16.72 1.11
N ALA A 14 -2.04 -16.38 1.96
CA ALA A 14 -1.69 -17.18 3.14
C ALA A 14 -2.89 -17.38 4.06
N ARG A 15 -3.60 -16.31 4.39
CA ARG A 15 -4.79 -16.36 5.25
C ARG A 15 -5.87 -17.27 4.71
N ARG A 16 -6.16 -17.20 3.41
CA ARG A 16 -7.18 -18.05 2.77
C ARG A 16 -6.78 -19.52 2.74
N TRP A 17 -5.53 -19.82 2.43
CA TRP A 17 -5.03 -21.19 2.41
C TRP A 17 -4.98 -21.80 3.81
N LEU A 18 -4.48 -21.08 4.80
CA LEU A 18 -4.48 -21.53 6.20
C LEU A 18 -5.91 -21.83 6.68
N ARG A 19 -6.85 -20.93 6.36
CA ARG A 19 -8.27 -21.16 6.71
C ARG A 19 -8.85 -22.39 6.01
N ALA A 20 -8.56 -22.60 4.74
CA ALA A 20 -9.04 -23.77 4.01
C ALA A 20 -8.46 -25.08 4.60
N LEU A 21 -7.14 -25.10 4.87
CA LEU A 21 -6.47 -26.25 5.46
C LEU A 21 -6.89 -26.54 6.90
N SER A 22 -7.29 -25.53 7.68
CA SER A 22 -7.80 -25.72 9.05
C SER A 22 -9.13 -26.47 9.10
N LEU A 23 -9.84 -26.61 7.98
CA LEU A 23 -11.07 -27.39 7.86
C LEU A 23 -10.82 -28.88 7.61
N VAL A 24 -9.58 -29.27 7.33
CA VAL A 24 -9.20 -30.68 7.17
C VAL A 24 -9.30 -31.39 8.51
N ARG A 25 -9.87 -32.59 8.49
CA ARG A 25 -10.02 -33.39 9.73
C ARG A 25 -8.65 -33.74 10.33
N PRO A 26 -8.48 -33.70 11.65
CA PRO A 26 -7.23 -34.09 12.30
C PRO A 26 -6.72 -35.44 11.81
N GLY A 27 -5.41 -35.53 11.52
CA GLY A 27 -4.77 -36.75 11.04
C GLY A 27 -5.01 -37.10 9.56
N ARG A 28 -5.68 -36.22 8.81
CA ARG A 28 -5.83 -36.37 7.35
C ARG A 28 -4.93 -35.37 6.62
N PRO A 29 -4.33 -35.76 5.48
CA PRO A 29 -3.55 -34.83 4.67
C PRO A 29 -4.44 -33.83 3.94
N GLY A 30 -4.02 -32.57 3.86
CA GLY A 30 -4.54 -31.59 2.91
C GLY A 30 -3.69 -31.62 1.64
N LEU A 31 -4.33 -31.55 0.47
CA LEU A 31 -3.62 -31.45 -0.81
C LEU A 31 -3.89 -30.10 -1.45
N VAL A 32 -2.82 -29.37 -1.74
CA VAL A 32 -2.87 -28.10 -2.51
C VAL A 32 -2.39 -28.39 -3.93
N VAL A 33 -3.23 -28.13 -4.92
CA VAL A 33 -2.93 -28.35 -6.33
C VAL A 33 -2.85 -27.02 -7.06
N GLY A 34 -1.75 -26.79 -7.77
CA GLY A 34 -1.52 -25.60 -8.59
C GLY A 34 -0.13 -25.01 -8.39
N THR A 35 0.15 -23.91 -9.10
CA THR A 35 1.40 -23.17 -8.95
C THR A 35 1.23 -22.17 -7.81
N ILE A 36 2.03 -22.32 -6.76
CA ILE A 36 2.08 -21.40 -5.63
C ILE A 36 3.52 -20.93 -5.44
N PRO A 37 3.74 -19.69 -4.93
CA PRO A 37 5.07 -19.23 -4.56
C PRO A 37 5.71 -20.16 -3.55
N GLU A 38 7.00 -20.44 -3.72
CA GLU A 38 7.73 -21.40 -2.87
C GLU A 38 7.62 -21.08 -1.38
N ALA A 39 7.79 -19.82 -1.00
CA ALA A 39 7.70 -19.40 0.39
C ALA A 39 6.33 -19.69 1.01
N LEU A 40 5.24 -19.47 0.25
CA LEU A 40 3.88 -19.79 0.67
C LEU A 40 3.70 -21.32 0.81
N GLY A 41 4.21 -22.08 -0.13
CA GLY A 41 4.18 -23.55 -0.08
C GLY A 41 4.90 -24.10 1.14
N GLN A 42 6.12 -23.63 1.41
CA GLN A 42 6.89 -24.01 2.61
C GLN A 42 6.18 -23.64 3.92
N MET A 43 5.58 -22.46 3.99
CA MET A 43 4.79 -22.03 5.15
C MET A 43 3.62 -22.97 5.40
N LEU A 44 2.89 -23.37 4.37
CA LEU A 44 1.75 -24.29 4.51
C LEU A 44 2.20 -25.69 4.96
N VAL A 45 3.30 -26.23 4.42
CA VAL A 45 3.84 -27.54 4.79
C VAL A 45 4.37 -27.55 6.23
N ARG A 46 5.10 -26.51 6.63
CA ARG A 46 5.69 -26.39 7.98
C ARG A 46 4.70 -25.88 9.02
N TRP A 47 3.57 -25.35 8.59
CA TRP A 47 2.58 -24.67 9.43
C TRP A 47 3.20 -23.51 10.20
N SER A 48 4.02 -22.68 9.54
CA SER A 48 4.78 -21.58 10.15
C SER A 48 4.32 -20.21 9.63
N PRO A 49 3.09 -19.76 9.95
CA PRO A 49 2.58 -18.46 9.50
C PRO A 49 3.37 -17.26 10.04
N THR A 50 3.96 -17.39 11.24
CA THR A 50 4.76 -16.33 11.88
C THR A 50 6.03 -16.08 11.07
N ASP A 51 6.82 -17.12 10.78
CA ASP A 51 8.05 -17.00 10.01
C ASP A 51 7.78 -16.42 8.61
N TYR A 52 6.64 -16.79 8.02
CA TYR A 52 6.23 -16.24 6.73
C TYR A 52 5.88 -14.74 6.82
N ALA A 53 5.19 -14.32 7.88
CA ALA A 53 4.85 -12.93 8.12
C ALA A 53 6.09 -12.07 8.40
N GLU A 54 7.04 -12.57 9.20
CA GLU A 54 8.32 -11.93 9.48
C GLU A 54 9.12 -11.72 8.19
N ARG A 55 9.24 -12.75 7.36
CA ARG A 55 9.89 -12.62 6.06
C ARG A 55 9.25 -11.57 5.16
N LEU A 56 7.91 -11.52 5.08
CA LEU A 56 7.21 -10.50 4.30
C LEU A 56 7.45 -9.10 4.87
N LEU A 57 7.56 -8.97 6.19
CA LEU A 57 7.88 -7.70 6.84
C LEU A 57 9.30 -7.24 6.48
N ASP A 58 10.30 -8.14 6.60
CA ASP A 58 11.69 -7.85 6.23
C ASP A 58 11.80 -7.38 4.77
N GLU A 59 11.10 -8.04 3.85
CA GLU A 59 11.04 -7.65 2.44
C GLU A 59 10.47 -6.24 2.27
N ARG A 60 9.45 -5.87 3.06
CA ARG A 60 8.86 -4.54 3.04
C ARG A 60 9.70 -3.46 3.69
N GLU A 61 10.41 -3.81 4.75
CA GLU A 61 11.40 -2.92 5.36
C GLU A 61 12.51 -2.59 4.36
N ALA A 62 13.06 -3.60 3.69
CA ALA A 62 14.11 -3.41 2.69
C ALA A 62 13.67 -2.51 1.51
N LEU A 63 12.39 -2.58 1.13
CA LEU A 63 11.81 -1.79 0.05
C LEU A 63 11.19 -0.46 0.52
N GLY A 64 11.03 -0.25 1.81
CA GLY A 64 10.37 0.91 2.39
C GLY A 64 8.89 0.97 2.03
N PHE A 65 8.18 -0.15 2.16
CA PHE A 65 6.74 -0.26 1.96
C PHE A 65 6.00 -0.45 3.28
N PHE A 66 4.69 -0.15 3.24
CA PHE A 66 3.80 -0.45 4.37
C PHE A 66 3.81 -1.98 4.69
N PRO A 67 3.83 -2.40 5.98
CA PRO A 67 3.67 -1.61 7.20
C PRO A 67 4.96 -1.02 7.79
N ALA A 68 6.12 -1.24 7.18
CA ALA A 68 7.41 -0.75 7.69
C ALA A 68 7.56 0.79 7.58
N CYS A 69 6.74 1.43 6.77
CA CYS A 69 6.61 2.88 6.68
C CYS A 69 5.14 3.29 6.54
N THR A 70 4.84 4.56 6.73
CA THR A 70 3.53 5.11 6.37
C THR A 70 3.57 5.64 4.95
N MET A 71 2.60 5.24 4.14
CA MET A 71 2.44 5.68 2.76
C MET A 71 1.16 6.50 2.60
N VAL A 72 1.18 7.50 1.72
CA VAL A 72 -0.02 8.28 1.38
C VAL A 72 -0.10 8.41 -0.13
N ALA A 73 -1.26 8.01 -0.69
CA ALA A 73 -1.60 8.28 -2.08
C ALA A 73 -2.30 9.65 -2.18
N LEU A 74 -1.85 10.42 -3.15
CA LEU A 74 -2.39 11.73 -3.53
C LEU A 74 -2.99 11.58 -4.93
N ASP A 75 -4.31 11.67 -5.05
CA ASP A 75 -5.03 11.53 -6.32
C ASP A 75 -5.68 12.86 -6.72
N GLY A 76 -5.54 13.25 -7.98
CA GLY A 76 -6.16 14.48 -8.48
C GLY A 76 -5.47 15.05 -9.73
N PRO A 77 -5.80 16.30 -10.12
CA PRO A 77 -5.17 16.96 -11.24
C PRO A 77 -3.65 17.10 -11.04
N ALA A 78 -2.88 16.80 -12.08
CA ALA A 78 -1.41 16.67 -12.02
C ALA A 78 -0.71 17.86 -11.35
N ALA A 79 -1.08 19.09 -11.71
CA ALA A 79 -0.48 20.31 -11.15
C ALA A 79 -0.77 20.43 -9.64
N GLN A 80 -1.96 20.08 -9.22
CA GLN A 80 -2.39 20.17 -7.82
C GLN A 80 -1.75 19.10 -6.95
N VAL A 81 -1.68 17.87 -7.46
CA VAL A 81 -1.01 16.76 -6.78
C VAL A 81 0.47 17.05 -6.61
N ARG A 82 1.13 17.56 -7.67
CA ARG A 82 2.54 17.97 -7.60
C ARG A 82 2.75 19.01 -6.51
N GLN A 83 1.93 20.07 -6.46
CA GLN A 83 2.04 21.12 -5.44
C GLN A 83 1.92 20.56 -4.03
N VAL A 84 0.95 19.66 -3.79
CA VAL A 84 0.75 19.01 -2.49
C VAL A 84 1.94 18.11 -2.13
N ALA A 85 2.42 17.30 -3.07
CA ALA A 85 3.56 16.42 -2.86
C ALA A 85 4.84 17.21 -2.53
N ASP A 86 5.13 18.27 -3.30
CA ASP A 86 6.28 19.14 -3.06
C ASP A 86 6.21 19.82 -1.68
N GLN A 87 5.02 20.25 -1.26
CA GLN A 87 4.82 20.83 0.06
C GLN A 87 4.98 19.78 1.16
N ALA A 88 4.43 18.57 0.99
CA ALA A 88 4.61 17.49 1.95
C ALA A 88 6.08 17.08 2.12
N VAL A 89 6.86 17.10 1.03
CA VAL A 89 8.30 16.84 1.08
C VAL A 89 9.04 17.93 1.86
N ARG A 90 8.76 19.21 1.58
CA ARG A 90 9.45 20.33 2.25
C ARG A 90 9.08 20.51 3.71
N GLU A 91 7.81 20.37 4.05
CA GLU A 91 7.28 20.74 5.37
C GLU A 91 6.99 19.50 6.23
N GLY A 92 6.66 18.38 5.62
CA GLY A 92 6.27 17.14 6.31
C GLY A 92 7.36 16.07 6.36
N GLY A 93 8.53 16.31 5.77
CA GLY A 93 9.60 15.32 5.72
C GLY A 93 9.26 14.08 4.88
N ALA A 94 8.24 14.16 4.02
CA ALA A 94 7.84 13.07 3.16
C ALA A 94 8.89 12.78 2.08
N GLN A 95 8.99 11.52 1.69
CA GLN A 95 9.79 11.08 0.55
C GLN A 95 8.85 10.78 -0.62
N LEU A 96 9.15 11.31 -1.79
CA LEU A 96 8.43 10.99 -3.03
C LEU A 96 8.82 9.58 -3.49
N VAL A 97 7.82 8.71 -3.71
CA VAL A 97 8.01 7.34 -4.22
C VAL A 97 7.88 7.32 -5.73
N GLY A 98 6.79 7.87 -6.26
CA GLY A 98 6.53 7.89 -7.70
C GLY A 98 5.19 8.52 -8.04
N THR A 99 5.01 8.78 -9.34
CA THR A 99 3.77 9.32 -9.89
C THR A 99 3.38 8.52 -11.13
N VAL A 100 2.12 8.14 -11.22
CA VAL A 100 1.54 7.48 -12.40
C VAL A 100 0.32 8.24 -12.89
N ALA A 101 0.09 8.20 -14.20
CA ALA A 101 -1.15 8.69 -14.78
C ALA A 101 -2.30 7.74 -14.42
N VAL A 102 -3.42 8.30 -13.98
CA VAL A 102 -4.65 7.54 -13.78
C VAL A 102 -5.50 7.72 -15.03
N PRO A 103 -5.99 6.63 -15.65
CA PRO A 103 -6.85 6.74 -16.82
C PRO A 103 -8.07 7.62 -16.51
N ALA A 104 -8.34 8.60 -17.39
CA ALA A 104 -9.55 9.42 -17.29
C ALA A 104 -10.78 8.53 -17.39
N THR A 105 -11.72 8.69 -16.47
CA THR A 105 -12.96 7.91 -16.44
C THR A 105 -14.00 8.50 -17.41
N ARG A 106 -13.80 9.75 -17.85
CA ARG A 106 -14.68 10.49 -18.78
C ARG A 106 -13.87 11.30 -19.76
N GLU A 107 -14.37 11.42 -21.01
CA GLU A 107 -13.82 12.34 -22.01
C GLU A 107 -13.90 13.79 -21.49
N GLY A 108 -12.76 14.50 -21.51
CA GLY A 108 -12.66 15.89 -21.05
C GLY A 108 -12.23 16.09 -19.59
N GLU A 109 -11.96 15.04 -18.84
CA GLU A 109 -11.34 15.17 -17.52
C GLU A 109 -9.86 15.59 -17.67
N GLU A 110 -9.42 16.55 -16.82
CA GLU A 110 -8.01 16.90 -16.70
C GLU A 110 -7.15 15.64 -16.39
N ASN A 111 -5.91 15.65 -16.85
CA ASN A 111 -4.95 14.58 -16.56
C ASN A 111 -4.88 14.29 -15.05
N GLN A 112 -5.52 13.21 -14.64
CA GLN A 112 -5.48 12.75 -13.27
C GLN A 112 -4.19 11.95 -13.04
N VAL A 113 -3.58 12.15 -11.90
CA VAL A 113 -2.40 11.38 -11.49
C VAL A 113 -2.58 10.86 -10.08
N ARG A 114 -1.91 9.75 -9.82
CA ARG A 114 -1.67 9.25 -8.46
C ARG A 114 -0.19 9.43 -8.14
N THR A 115 0.09 10.12 -7.05
CA THR A 115 1.45 10.27 -6.51
C THR A 115 1.51 9.61 -5.14
N LEU A 116 2.54 8.79 -4.93
CA LEU A 116 2.81 8.20 -3.62
C LEU A 116 3.91 8.96 -2.92
N VAL A 117 3.65 9.30 -1.66
CA VAL A 117 4.64 9.80 -0.72
C VAL A 117 4.70 8.86 0.48
N ARG A 118 5.86 8.79 1.14
CA ARG A 118 6.07 7.94 2.32
C ARG A 118 6.89 8.65 3.38
N ALA A 119 6.79 8.17 4.61
CA ALA A 119 7.70 8.52 5.69
C ALA A 119 7.99 7.28 6.55
N PRO A 120 9.21 7.16 7.13
CA PRO A 120 9.51 6.18 8.15
C PRO A 120 8.51 6.26 9.31
N LEU A 121 8.29 5.16 10.03
CA LEU A 121 7.32 5.13 11.13
C LEU A 121 7.52 6.24 12.17
N PRO A 122 8.76 6.55 12.60
CA PRO A 122 9.00 7.64 13.57
C PRO A 122 8.53 9.01 13.06
N ASP A 123 8.62 9.27 11.75
CA ASP A 123 8.30 10.56 11.13
C ASP A 123 6.85 10.62 10.61
N SER A 124 6.13 9.51 10.70
CA SER A 124 4.77 9.37 10.15
C SER A 124 3.79 10.38 10.70
N ALA A 125 3.83 10.63 12.01
CA ALA A 125 2.94 11.59 12.66
C ALA A 125 3.16 13.01 12.13
N HIS A 126 4.41 13.42 11.93
CA HIS A 126 4.77 14.72 11.38
C HIS A 126 4.28 14.89 9.94
N MET A 127 4.54 13.90 9.09
CA MET A 127 4.06 13.89 7.71
C MET A 127 2.52 13.98 7.63
N LEU A 128 1.81 13.18 8.44
CA LEU A 128 0.34 13.16 8.44
C LEU A 128 -0.24 14.48 8.96
N ALA A 129 0.36 15.09 9.97
CA ALA A 129 -0.03 16.42 10.48
C ALA A 129 0.15 17.48 9.39
N SER A 130 1.31 17.52 8.72
CA SER A 130 1.58 18.44 7.62
C SER A 130 0.56 18.28 6.48
N LEU A 131 0.26 17.04 6.05
CA LEU A 131 -0.75 16.77 5.02
C LEU A 131 -2.15 17.22 5.45
N ALA A 132 -2.51 17.06 6.74
CA ALA A 132 -3.79 17.55 7.26
C ALA A 132 -3.87 19.09 7.23
N ASP A 133 -2.78 19.78 7.53
CA ASP A 133 -2.70 21.24 7.46
C ASP A 133 -2.78 21.76 6.02
N ILE A 134 -2.06 21.12 5.10
CA ILE A 134 -2.14 21.38 3.67
C ILE A 134 -3.59 21.23 3.19
N ARG A 135 -4.27 20.14 3.56
CA ARG A 135 -5.67 19.89 3.19
C ARG A 135 -6.60 20.98 3.73
N ARG A 136 -6.43 21.39 5.01
CA ARG A 136 -7.23 22.45 5.62
C ARG A 136 -7.03 23.79 4.91
N SER A 137 -5.79 24.16 4.64
CA SER A 137 -5.43 25.41 3.95
C SER A 137 -6.00 25.45 2.52
N ARG A 138 -5.91 24.33 1.79
CA ARG A 138 -6.47 24.20 0.44
C ARG A 138 -7.99 24.30 0.43
N SER A 139 -8.67 23.66 1.40
CA SER A 139 -10.12 23.72 1.55
C SER A 139 -10.58 25.16 1.83
N ALA A 140 -9.89 25.88 2.71
CA ALA A 140 -10.20 27.30 3.01
C ALA A 140 -10.07 28.20 1.76
N ARG A 141 -9.15 27.89 0.86
CA ARG A 141 -8.94 28.62 -0.40
C ARG A 141 -9.80 28.11 -1.56
N LYS A 142 -10.70 27.14 -1.34
CA LYS A 142 -11.51 26.49 -2.36
C LYS A 142 -10.68 25.95 -3.55
N ALA A 143 -9.46 25.50 -3.27
CA ALA A 143 -8.56 24.91 -4.29
C ALA A 143 -9.11 23.59 -4.80
N PRO A 144 -8.78 23.17 -6.04
CA PRO A 144 -9.21 21.88 -6.60
C PRO A 144 -8.85 20.72 -5.67
N LEU A 145 -9.77 19.74 -5.60
CA LEU A 145 -9.64 18.61 -4.68
C LEU A 145 -8.43 17.74 -5.03
N VAL A 146 -7.62 17.42 -4.02
CA VAL A 146 -6.65 16.33 -4.04
C VAL A 146 -7.10 15.33 -2.98
N LYS A 147 -7.47 14.12 -3.42
CA LYS A 147 -7.83 13.03 -2.52
C LYS A 147 -6.57 12.48 -1.88
N MET A 148 -6.61 12.25 -0.57
CA MET A 148 -5.50 11.70 0.20
C MET A 148 -5.95 10.39 0.85
N SER A 149 -5.22 9.30 0.60
CA SER A 149 -5.50 7.98 1.17
C SER A 149 -4.27 7.46 1.90
N VAL A 150 -4.39 7.24 3.21
CA VAL A 150 -3.31 6.70 4.04
C VAL A 150 -3.27 5.19 3.90
N ASN A 151 -2.07 4.64 3.71
CA ASN A 151 -1.81 3.21 3.52
C ASN A 151 -2.77 2.56 2.52
N PRO A 152 -2.81 3.07 1.27
CA PRO A 152 -3.74 2.56 0.27
C PRO A 152 -3.46 1.08 -0.02
N PRO A 153 -4.49 0.23 -0.21
CA PRO A 153 -4.31 -1.18 -0.52
C PRO A 153 -3.70 -1.40 -1.91
N GLU A 154 -3.98 -0.49 -2.83
CA GLU A 154 -3.42 -0.44 -4.18
C GLU A 154 -2.48 0.76 -4.28
N LEU A 155 -1.23 0.50 -4.67
CA LEU A 155 -0.23 1.56 -4.77
C LEU A 155 -0.40 2.36 -6.06
N PHE A 156 -0.58 1.68 -7.18
CA PHE A 156 -0.71 2.25 -8.51
C PHE A 156 -1.84 1.60 -9.30
#